data_5224ea154318167bb03ebada0a1eb139
#
_entry.id   5224ea154318167bb03ebada0a1eb139
#
_cell.length_a   1.000
_cell.length_b   1.000
_cell.length_c   1.000
_cell.angle_alpha   90.00
_cell.angle_beta   90.00
_cell.angle_gamma   90.00
#
_symmetry.space_group_name_H-M   'P 1'
#
loop_
_entity.id
_entity.type
_entity.pdbx_description
1 polymer ?
#
loop_
_entity_poly.entity_id
_entity_poly.type
_entity_poly.pdbx_seq_one_letter_code
_entity_poly.pdbx_strand_id
1 'polypeptide(L)'
;MDTKTFKIMLALMISQLLAITCYGQLYMTKAGETSFFSETPLENIAAVNKQVLVMLNTANGEIAIKIQQRNFHFPNKLMEEHFNENYMETEQYPAAVFTGKIKEAVDYSKDGIYPVHADGSLDMHGVKQNRSIKGQMLISGGQITLTSDFEVKLADHKIEVPTLVIAKIAEAIAVKNKFVLVPKKT
;
A
#
# COMPACT_ATOMS: atom_id res chain seq x y z
N MET A 1 38.49 46.50 4.45
CA MET A 1 38.12 45.09 4.63
C MET A 1 39.08 44.29 3.78
N ASP A 2 39.87 43.43 4.40
CA ASP A 2 40.95 42.70 3.72
C ASP A 2 40.35 41.71 2.72
N THR A 3 40.95 41.61 1.54
CA THR A 3 40.50 40.73 0.45
C THR A 3 40.39 39.24 0.88
N LYS A 4 41.19 38.84 1.89
CA LYS A 4 41.10 37.50 2.49
C LYS A 4 39.80 37.30 3.30
N THR A 5 39.45 38.29 4.13
CA THR A 5 38.20 38.23 4.92
C THR A 5 36.96 38.24 4.03
N PHE A 6 36.96 38.99 2.94
CA PHE A 6 35.87 39.01 1.97
C PHE A 6 35.70 37.65 1.27
N LYS A 7 36.81 36.99 0.86
CA LYS A 7 36.76 35.65 0.25
C LYS A 7 36.26 34.58 1.21
N ILE A 8 36.63 34.65 2.49
CA ILE A 8 36.18 33.71 3.52
C ILE A 8 34.68 33.90 3.80
N MET A 9 34.21 35.14 3.91
CA MET A 9 32.76 35.41 4.08
C MET A 9 31.95 34.99 2.87
N LEU A 10 32.44 35.19 1.64
CA LEU A 10 31.77 34.74 0.43
C LEU A 10 31.71 33.20 0.34
N ALA A 11 32.81 32.52 0.73
CA ALA A 11 32.83 31.04 0.78
C ALA A 11 31.87 30.47 1.83
N LEU A 12 31.77 31.11 3.01
CA LEU A 12 30.80 30.76 4.05
C LEU A 12 29.34 30.99 3.62
N MET A 13 29.07 32.07 2.88
CA MET A 13 27.75 32.40 2.35
C MET A 13 27.31 31.42 1.25
N ILE A 14 28.24 31.00 0.39
CA ILE A 14 28.02 29.99 -0.64
C ILE A 14 27.78 28.60 -0.01
N SER A 15 28.50 28.28 1.09
CA SER A 15 28.32 27.02 1.83
C SER A 15 26.92 26.90 2.46
N GLN A 16 26.30 28.00 2.86
CA GLN A 16 24.93 27.99 3.42
C GLN A 16 23.84 27.84 2.36
N LEU A 17 24.12 28.20 1.08
CA LEU A 17 23.15 28.00 -0.02
C LEU A 17 23.05 26.55 -0.51
N LEU A 18 24.01 25.69 -0.16
CA LEU A 18 24.06 24.28 -0.57
C LEU A 18 23.36 23.32 0.39
N ALA A 19 22.78 23.80 1.47
CA ALA A 19 21.87 23.00 2.29
C ALA A 19 20.53 22.86 1.56
N ILE A 20 20.51 22.11 0.43
CA ILE A 20 19.28 21.58 -0.16
C ILE A 20 18.77 20.57 0.85
N THR A 21 17.91 21.04 1.74
CA THR A 21 17.16 20.16 2.62
C THR A 21 16.26 19.31 1.72
N CYS A 22 16.66 18.08 1.49
CA CYS A 22 15.79 17.05 0.90
C CYS A 22 14.64 16.80 1.88
N TYR A 23 13.61 17.66 1.83
CA TYR A 23 12.39 17.42 2.58
C TYR A 23 11.69 16.22 1.95
N GLY A 24 11.75 15.10 2.63
CA GLY A 24 10.90 13.98 2.29
C GLY A 24 9.46 14.46 2.33
N GLN A 25 8.74 14.16 1.27
CA GLN A 25 7.34 14.57 1.12
C GLN A 25 6.44 13.39 1.45
N LEU A 26 5.37 13.66 2.19
CA LEU A 26 4.33 12.68 2.43
C LEU A 26 3.39 12.64 1.21
N TYR A 27 3.32 11.48 0.57
CA TYR A 27 2.36 11.19 -0.49
C TYR A 27 1.20 10.40 0.07
N MET A 28 -0.01 10.65 -0.42
CA MET A 28 -1.19 9.94 0.07
C MET A 28 -2.30 9.82 -0.97
N THR A 29 -3.20 8.85 -0.73
CA THR A 29 -4.53 8.76 -1.34
C THR A 29 -5.55 8.26 -0.33
N LYS A 30 -6.84 8.60 -0.56
CA LYS A 30 -8.00 8.00 0.11
C LYS A 30 -8.91 7.25 -0.87
N ALA A 31 -8.49 7.18 -2.13
CA ALA A 31 -9.19 6.56 -3.24
C ALA A 31 -8.33 5.49 -3.92
N GLY A 32 -7.49 4.80 -3.13
CA GLY A 32 -6.75 3.64 -3.62
C GLY A 32 -7.71 2.49 -3.92
N GLU A 33 -7.36 1.68 -4.91
CA GLU A 33 -8.12 0.51 -5.30
C GLU A 33 -7.40 -0.78 -4.87
N THR A 34 -8.13 -1.65 -4.20
CA THR A 34 -7.76 -3.03 -3.91
C THR A 34 -8.87 -3.93 -4.43
N SER A 35 -8.50 -4.92 -5.21
CA SER A 35 -9.43 -5.98 -5.63
C SER A 35 -8.88 -7.34 -5.24
N PHE A 36 -9.76 -8.29 -5.08
CA PHE A 36 -9.36 -9.67 -4.91
C PHE A 36 -10.18 -10.61 -5.80
N PHE A 37 -9.59 -11.77 -6.08
CA PHE A 37 -10.20 -12.81 -6.90
C PHE A 37 -9.91 -14.18 -6.31
N SER A 38 -10.97 -14.96 -6.16
CA SER A 38 -10.93 -16.37 -5.78
C SER A 38 -11.45 -17.18 -6.96
N GLU A 39 -10.63 -18.08 -7.49
CA GLU A 39 -10.99 -18.93 -8.62
C GLU A 39 -11.05 -20.38 -8.19
N THR A 40 -12.19 -21.01 -8.44
CA THR A 40 -12.37 -22.45 -8.27
C THR A 40 -13.13 -23.02 -9.47
N PRO A 41 -13.07 -24.36 -9.69
CA PRO A 41 -13.87 -24.98 -10.76
C PRO A 41 -15.39 -24.78 -10.64
N LEU A 42 -15.88 -24.46 -9.44
CA LEU A 42 -17.31 -24.33 -9.18
C LEU A 42 -17.80 -22.88 -9.17
N GLU A 43 -16.95 -21.93 -8.73
CA GLU A 43 -17.37 -20.54 -8.58
C GLU A 43 -16.18 -19.58 -8.63
N ASN A 44 -16.40 -18.43 -9.26
CA ASN A 44 -15.44 -17.30 -9.24
C ASN A 44 -16.03 -16.19 -8.38
N ILE A 45 -15.24 -15.74 -7.40
CA ILE A 45 -15.63 -14.66 -6.49
C ILE A 45 -14.68 -13.51 -6.70
N ALA A 46 -15.23 -12.33 -6.97
CA ALA A 46 -14.47 -11.09 -7.13
C ALA A 46 -15.09 -9.96 -6.32
N ALA A 47 -14.26 -9.13 -5.73
CA ALA A 47 -14.70 -7.90 -5.08
C ALA A 47 -13.68 -6.78 -5.25
N VAL A 48 -14.15 -5.53 -5.14
CA VAL A 48 -13.32 -4.35 -5.28
C VAL A 48 -13.63 -3.33 -4.19
N ASN A 49 -12.58 -2.74 -3.62
CA ASN A 49 -12.64 -1.61 -2.71
C ASN A 49 -11.89 -0.43 -3.34
N LYS A 50 -12.58 0.71 -3.53
CA LYS A 50 -12.03 1.94 -4.14
C LYS A 50 -11.78 3.06 -3.12
N GLN A 51 -11.76 2.73 -1.84
CA GLN A 51 -11.62 3.69 -0.74
C GLN A 51 -10.45 3.32 0.19
N VAL A 52 -9.36 2.85 -0.41
CA VAL A 52 -8.17 2.46 0.35
C VAL A 52 -7.35 3.70 0.70
N LEU A 53 -7.01 3.82 1.98
CA LEU A 53 -6.10 4.86 2.46
C LEU A 53 -4.66 4.37 2.35
N VAL A 54 -3.82 5.14 1.67
CA VAL A 54 -2.38 4.87 1.55
C VAL A 54 -1.59 6.12 1.88
N MET A 55 -0.50 5.95 2.63
CA MET A 55 0.49 6.98 2.93
C MET A 55 1.89 6.43 2.65
N LEU A 56 2.71 7.22 1.96
CA LEU A 56 4.11 6.93 1.66
C LEU A 56 4.96 8.13 2.06
N ASN A 57 5.94 7.91 2.92
CA ASN A 57 6.95 8.91 3.27
C ASN A 57 8.19 8.70 2.38
N THR A 58 8.42 9.62 1.45
CA THR A 58 9.54 9.53 0.50
C THR A 58 10.91 9.83 1.12
N ALA A 59 10.95 10.38 2.36
CA ALA A 59 12.23 10.59 3.06
C ALA A 59 12.88 9.29 3.52
N ASN A 60 12.06 8.31 3.91
CA ASN A 60 12.55 7.08 4.52
C ASN A 60 11.96 5.79 3.91
N GLY A 61 11.05 5.93 2.92
CA GLY A 61 10.38 4.81 2.25
C GLY A 61 9.28 4.13 3.07
N GLU A 62 8.91 4.66 4.23
CA GLU A 62 7.82 4.08 5.04
C GLU A 62 6.49 4.18 4.32
N ILE A 63 5.76 3.07 4.32
CA ILE A 63 4.44 2.96 3.70
C ILE A 63 3.43 2.38 4.70
N ALA A 64 2.24 2.98 4.72
CA ALA A 64 1.09 2.49 5.48
C ALA A 64 -0.13 2.41 4.56
N ILE A 65 -0.82 1.27 4.59
CA ILE A 65 -2.02 0.99 3.81
C ILE A 65 -3.11 0.52 4.76
N LYS A 66 -4.30 1.15 4.69
CA LYS A 66 -5.47 0.75 5.48
C LYS A 66 -6.64 0.48 4.55
N ILE A 67 -7.17 -0.73 4.63
CA ILE A 67 -8.28 -1.23 3.84
C ILE A 67 -9.44 -1.48 4.80
N GLN A 68 -10.50 -0.69 4.71
CA GLN A 68 -11.74 -0.97 5.45
C GLN A 68 -12.45 -2.14 4.79
N GLN A 69 -12.70 -3.23 5.52
CA GLN A 69 -13.25 -4.47 4.95
C GLN A 69 -14.67 -4.26 4.41
N ARG A 70 -15.50 -3.49 5.09
CA ARG A 70 -16.88 -3.17 4.67
C ARG A 70 -17.00 -2.39 3.35
N ASN A 71 -15.89 -1.83 2.86
CA ASN A 71 -15.86 -1.08 1.60
C ASN A 71 -15.55 -1.98 0.38
N PHE A 72 -15.47 -3.30 0.56
CA PHE A 72 -15.46 -4.22 -0.56
C PHE A 72 -16.87 -4.40 -1.11
N HIS A 73 -17.02 -4.22 -2.42
CA HIS A 73 -18.27 -4.40 -3.14
C HIS A 73 -18.18 -5.61 -4.05
N PHE A 74 -19.20 -6.43 -3.97
CA PHE A 74 -19.36 -7.64 -4.74
C PHE A 74 -20.49 -7.47 -5.78
N PRO A 75 -20.43 -8.19 -6.92
CA PRO A 75 -21.56 -8.24 -7.84
C PRO A 75 -22.82 -8.83 -7.20
N ASN A 76 -22.66 -9.72 -6.23
CA ASN A 76 -23.75 -10.39 -5.51
C ASN A 76 -23.80 -9.90 -4.05
N LYS A 77 -24.94 -9.33 -3.66
CA LYS A 77 -25.18 -8.79 -2.31
C LYS A 77 -25.06 -9.84 -1.20
N LEU A 78 -25.52 -11.07 -1.44
CA LEU A 78 -25.43 -12.16 -0.47
C LEU A 78 -23.96 -12.56 -0.23
N MET A 79 -23.11 -12.53 -1.27
CA MET A 79 -21.67 -12.75 -1.12
C MET A 79 -21.02 -11.65 -0.30
N GLU A 80 -21.42 -10.39 -0.50
CA GLU A 80 -20.94 -9.25 0.28
C GLU A 80 -21.32 -9.38 1.76
N GLU A 81 -22.55 -9.83 2.05
CA GLU A 81 -23.02 -10.09 3.40
C GLU A 81 -22.21 -11.21 4.06
N HIS A 82 -22.09 -12.38 3.40
CA HIS A 82 -21.28 -13.50 3.90
C HIS A 82 -19.81 -13.12 4.10
N PHE A 83 -19.22 -12.33 3.20
CA PHE A 83 -17.87 -11.82 3.36
C PHE A 83 -17.74 -11.00 4.64
N ASN A 84 -18.68 -10.12 4.89
CA ASN A 84 -18.63 -9.24 6.06
C ASN A 84 -18.89 -9.98 7.38
N GLU A 85 -19.85 -10.90 7.39
CA GLU A 85 -20.33 -11.54 8.62
C GLU A 85 -19.59 -12.82 8.96
N ASN A 86 -19.37 -13.69 7.95
CA ASN A 86 -18.92 -15.05 8.19
C ASN A 86 -17.42 -15.27 7.94
N TYR A 87 -16.80 -14.47 7.04
CA TYR A 87 -15.38 -14.66 6.68
C TYR A 87 -14.48 -13.62 7.30
N MET A 88 -14.83 -12.35 7.16
CA MET A 88 -13.99 -11.27 7.65
C MET A 88 -14.41 -10.74 9.01
N GLU A 89 -15.60 -11.13 9.52
CA GLU A 89 -16.14 -10.73 10.82
C GLU A 89 -15.90 -9.21 11.05
N THR A 90 -16.36 -8.38 10.08
CA THR A 90 -15.97 -6.98 9.96
C THR A 90 -16.42 -6.09 11.12
N GLU A 91 -17.28 -6.57 11.99
CA GLU A 91 -17.60 -5.92 13.27
C GLU A 91 -16.44 -6.01 14.25
N GLN A 92 -15.77 -7.17 14.28
CA GLN A 92 -14.63 -7.44 15.16
C GLN A 92 -13.31 -7.01 14.51
N TYR A 93 -13.15 -7.25 13.20
CA TYR A 93 -11.95 -6.96 12.42
C TYR A 93 -12.24 -5.98 11.27
N PRO A 94 -12.49 -4.71 11.56
CA PRO A 94 -13.03 -3.76 10.57
C PRO A 94 -12.07 -3.42 9.44
N ALA A 95 -10.76 -3.65 9.61
CA ALA A 95 -9.75 -3.24 8.64
C ALA A 95 -8.58 -4.22 8.54
N ALA A 96 -8.05 -4.36 7.33
CA ALA A 96 -6.69 -4.86 7.13
C ALA A 96 -5.71 -3.67 7.07
N VAL A 97 -4.55 -3.83 7.70
CA VAL A 97 -3.52 -2.79 7.77
C VAL A 97 -2.17 -3.39 7.38
N PHE A 98 -1.53 -2.80 6.37
CA PHE A 98 -0.12 -3.08 6.07
C PHE A 98 0.73 -1.90 6.51
N THR A 99 1.79 -2.18 7.25
CA THR A 99 2.82 -1.20 7.60
C THR A 99 4.18 -1.77 7.25
N GLY A 100 4.96 -1.02 6.49
CA GLY A 100 6.23 -1.52 6.00
C GLY A 100 7.12 -0.41 5.44
N LYS A 101 8.14 -0.84 4.71
CA LYS A 101 9.12 0.04 4.09
C LYS A 101 9.48 -0.47 2.70
N ILE A 102 9.59 0.46 1.75
CA ILE A 102 10.17 0.18 0.43
C ILE A 102 11.66 -0.09 0.62
N LYS A 103 12.14 -1.23 0.11
CA LYS A 103 13.54 -1.67 0.25
C LYS A 103 14.50 -0.93 -0.66
N GLU A 104 14.06 -0.66 -1.87
CA GLU A 104 14.88 -0.04 -2.88
C GLU A 104 15.11 1.43 -2.61
N ALA A 105 16.31 1.90 -2.92
CA ALA A 105 16.61 3.31 -2.94
C ALA A 105 16.03 3.94 -4.20
N VAL A 106 14.82 4.53 -4.09
CA VAL A 106 14.12 5.20 -5.18
C VAL A 106 14.43 6.69 -5.15
N ASP A 107 14.84 7.24 -6.29
CA ASP A 107 14.93 8.69 -6.49
C ASP A 107 13.53 9.23 -6.86
N TYR A 108 12.79 9.66 -5.87
CA TYR A 108 11.42 10.16 -6.04
C TYR A 108 11.30 11.47 -6.83
N SER A 109 12.43 12.10 -7.18
CA SER A 109 12.46 13.31 -8.02
C SER A 109 12.51 13.02 -9.51
N LYS A 110 12.74 11.75 -9.89
CA LYS A 110 12.87 11.33 -11.29
C LYS A 110 11.66 10.53 -11.75
N ASP A 111 11.08 10.96 -12.84
CA ASP A 111 10.06 10.18 -13.53
C ASP A 111 10.64 8.85 -14.02
N GLY A 112 9.86 7.78 -13.91
CA GLY A 112 10.29 6.44 -14.31
C GLY A 112 9.46 5.33 -13.69
N ILE A 113 9.79 4.10 -14.07
CA ILE A 113 9.19 2.87 -13.53
C ILE A 113 10.24 2.14 -12.71
N TYR A 114 9.94 1.90 -11.45
CA TYR A 114 10.82 1.27 -10.47
C TYR A 114 10.18 -0.02 -9.96
N PRO A 115 10.80 -1.20 -10.18
CA PRO A 115 10.41 -2.40 -9.45
C PRO A 115 10.76 -2.21 -7.98
N VAL A 116 9.82 -2.49 -7.09
CA VAL A 116 9.98 -2.27 -5.66
C VAL A 116 9.47 -3.46 -4.84
N HIS A 117 10.00 -3.60 -3.63
CA HIS A 117 9.51 -4.52 -2.61
C HIS A 117 9.15 -3.71 -1.36
N ALA A 118 7.98 -3.96 -0.82
CA ALA A 118 7.58 -3.45 0.49
C ALA A 118 7.72 -4.57 1.51
N ASP A 119 8.72 -4.48 2.39
CA ASP A 119 8.86 -5.40 3.52
C ASP A 119 8.14 -4.82 4.72
N GLY A 120 7.26 -5.61 5.33
CA GLY A 120 6.45 -5.12 6.42
C GLY A 120 5.57 -6.18 7.05
N SER A 121 4.55 -5.72 7.75
CA SER A 121 3.58 -6.55 8.46
C SER A 121 2.18 -6.26 7.96
N LEU A 122 1.47 -7.31 7.56
CA LEU A 122 0.04 -7.30 7.25
C LEU A 122 -0.73 -7.79 8.47
N ASP A 123 -1.54 -6.92 9.05
CA ASP A 123 -2.50 -7.23 10.10
C ASP A 123 -3.88 -7.36 9.46
N MET A 124 -4.46 -8.53 9.49
CA MET A 124 -5.76 -8.83 8.91
C MET A 124 -6.45 -9.92 9.73
N HIS A 125 -7.74 -9.77 9.99
CA HIS A 125 -8.53 -10.71 10.79
C HIS A 125 -7.88 -11.03 12.15
N GLY A 126 -7.29 -10.00 12.82
CA GLY A 126 -6.61 -10.13 14.11
C GLY A 126 -5.28 -10.89 14.06
N VAL A 127 -4.79 -11.29 12.89
CA VAL A 127 -3.53 -12.01 12.73
C VAL A 127 -2.53 -11.17 11.96
N LYS A 128 -1.36 -10.98 12.58
CA LYS A 128 -0.25 -10.22 12.00
C LYS A 128 0.76 -11.16 11.33
N GLN A 129 1.04 -10.94 10.06
CA GLN A 129 1.99 -11.71 9.26
C GLN A 129 3.05 -10.80 8.64
N ASN A 130 4.31 -11.21 8.73
CA ASN A 130 5.38 -10.53 7.99
C ASN A 130 5.27 -10.88 6.50
N ARG A 131 5.36 -9.86 5.65
CA ARG A 131 5.24 -10.01 4.20
C ARG A 131 6.28 -9.17 3.49
N SER A 132 6.80 -9.71 2.38
CA SER A 132 7.54 -8.96 1.36
C SER A 132 6.66 -8.90 0.12
N ILE A 133 6.09 -7.75 -0.18
CA ILE A 133 5.15 -7.56 -1.28
C ILE A 133 5.91 -6.92 -2.45
N LYS A 134 5.98 -7.65 -3.57
CA LYS A 134 6.53 -7.15 -4.83
C LYS A 134 5.53 -6.23 -5.51
N GLY A 135 6.03 -5.17 -6.13
CA GLY A 135 5.22 -4.23 -6.87
C GLY A 135 6.01 -3.40 -7.86
N GLN A 136 5.31 -2.49 -8.47
CA GLN A 136 5.86 -1.51 -9.39
C GLN A 136 5.47 -0.10 -8.93
N MET A 137 6.42 0.81 -8.96
CA MET A 137 6.22 2.22 -8.69
C MET A 137 6.46 3.01 -9.98
N LEU A 138 5.43 3.67 -10.49
CA LEU A 138 5.53 4.64 -11.57
C LEU A 138 5.54 6.04 -10.96
N ILE A 139 6.58 6.81 -11.23
CA ILE A 139 6.67 8.23 -10.89
C ILE A 139 6.49 9.01 -12.18
N SER A 140 5.53 9.92 -12.21
CA SER A 140 5.27 10.76 -13.38
C SER A 140 4.59 12.07 -12.98
N GLY A 141 5.19 13.19 -13.39
CA GLY A 141 4.61 14.52 -13.16
C GLY A 141 4.34 14.84 -11.69
N GLY A 142 5.17 14.36 -10.76
CA GLY A 142 5.00 14.58 -9.32
C GLY A 142 3.91 13.70 -8.68
N GLN A 143 3.41 12.69 -9.37
CA GLN A 143 2.47 11.70 -8.88
C GLN A 143 3.17 10.33 -8.78
N ILE A 144 2.80 9.52 -7.81
CA ILE A 144 3.32 8.16 -7.64
C ILE A 144 2.16 7.18 -7.79
N THR A 145 2.27 6.25 -8.75
CA THR A 145 1.35 5.12 -8.87
C THR A 145 2.03 3.86 -8.39
N LEU A 146 1.46 3.21 -7.38
CA LEU A 146 1.90 1.91 -6.90
C LEU A 146 0.95 0.83 -7.38
N THR A 147 1.50 -0.27 -7.92
CA THR A 147 0.75 -1.47 -8.27
C THR A 147 1.41 -2.69 -7.66
N SER A 148 0.61 -3.64 -7.20
CA SER A 148 1.09 -4.93 -6.71
C SER A 148 0.08 -6.03 -7.00
N ASP A 149 0.57 -7.27 -7.14
CA ASP A 149 -0.21 -8.49 -7.32
C ASP A 149 0.43 -9.57 -6.44
N PHE A 150 -0.34 -10.13 -5.51
CA PHE A 150 0.14 -11.13 -4.57
C PHE A 150 -1.01 -11.99 -4.06
N GLU A 151 -0.66 -13.10 -3.42
CA GLU A 151 -1.65 -14.00 -2.84
C GLU A 151 -1.71 -13.90 -1.32
N VAL A 152 -2.90 -14.10 -0.79
CA VAL A 152 -3.18 -14.23 0.64
C VAL A 152 -3.80 -15.59 0.88
N LYS A 153 -3.14 -16.41 1.70
CA LYS A 153 -3.70 -17.67 2.18
C LYS A 153 -4.64 -17.40 3.35
N LEU A 154 -5.87 -17.88 3.25
CA LEU A 154 -6.89 -17.67 4.27
C LEU A 154 -6.47 -18.24 5.63
N ALA A 155 -5.86 -19.42 5.63
CA ALA A 155 -5.36 -20.08 6.84
C ALA A 155 -4.29 -19.28 7.59
N ASP A 156 -3.43 -18.51 6.88
CA ASP A 156 -2.41 -17.66 7.50
C ASP A 156 -3.02 -16.57 8.40
N HIS A 157 -4.28 -16.23 8.16
CA HIS A 157 -5.04 -15.21 8.90
C HIS A 157 -6.23 -15.80 9.69
N LYS A 158 -6.26 -17.13 9.89
CA LYS A 158 -7.32 -17.84 10.63
C LYS A 158 -8.73 -17.55 10.08
N ILE A 159 -8.84 -17.31 8.77
CA ILE A 159 -10.13 -17.16 8.10
C ILE A 159 -10.61 -18.56 7.76
N GLU A 160 -11.70 -18.98 8.42
CA GLU A 160 -12.26 -20.30 8.26
C GLU A 160 -13.26 -20.34 7.09
N VAL A 161 -13.15 -21.36 6.25
CA VAL A 161 -14.11 -21.62 5.17
C VAL A 161 -14.96 -22.82 5.59
N PRO A 162 -16.29 -22.67 5.77
CA PRO A 162 -17.15 -23.79 6.12
C PRO A 162 -17.06 -24.92 5.11
N THR A 163 -17.07 -26.18 5.59
CA THR A 163 -16.91 -27.38 4.75
C THR A 163 -17.93 -27.49 3.62
N LEU A 164 -19.14 -26.96 3.83
CA LEU A 164 -20.22 -26.95 2.82
C LEU A 164 -19.91 -26.10 1.58
N VAL A 165 -19.01 -25.13 1.71
CA VAL A 165 -18.64 -24.19 0.63
C VAL A 165 -17.14 -24.22 0.29
N ILE A 166 -16.37 -25.13 0.88
CA ILE A 166 -14.92 -25.23 0.71
C ILE A 166 -14.50 -25.41 -0.76
N ALA A 167 -15.32 -26.08 -1.55
CA ALA A 167 -15.07 -26.28 -2.98
C ALA A 167 -15.34 -25.03 -3.84
N LYS A 168 -15.91 -23.95 -3.24
CA LYS A 168 -16.27 -22.71 -3.92
C LYS A 168 -15.35 -21.54 -3.60
N ILE A 169 -14.46 -21.69 -2.63
CA ILE A 169 -13.53 -20.62 -2.19
C ILE A 169 -12.12 -21.16 -2.25
N ALA A 170 -11.25 -20.48 -2.97
CA ALA A 170 -9.84 -20.86 -3.06
C ALA A 170 -9.13 -20.67 -1.70
N GLU A 171 -8.18 -21.58 -1.37
CA GLU A 171 -7.35 -21.47 -0.16
C GLU A 171 -6.44 -20.24 -0.19
N ALA A 172 -6.02 -19.83 -1.39
CA ALA A 172 -5.20 -18.63 -1.63
C ALA A 172 -5.97 -17.68 -2.55
N ILE A 173 -6.09 -16.44 -2.12
CA ILE A 173 -6.85 -15.38 -2.79
C ILE A 173 -5.87 -14.45 -3.49
N ALA A 174 -6.03 -14.26 -4.79
CA ALA A 174 -5.25 -13.27 -5.55
C ALA A 174 -5.71 -11.85 -5.20
N VAL A 175 -4.76 -11.00 -4.80
CA VAL A 175 -5.01 -9.60 -4.41
C VAL A 175 -4.25 -8.67 -5.33
N LYS A 176 -4.96 -7.70 -5.93
CA LYS A 176 -4.38 -6.67 -6.79
C LYS A 176 -4.62 -5.30 -6.21
N ASN A 177 -3.58 -4.49 -6.21
CA ASN A 177 -3.63 -3.11 -5.74
C ASN A 177 -3.23 -2.13 -6.84
N LYS A 178 -3.91 -0.97 -6.84
CA LYS A 178 -3.54 0.19 -7.63
C LYS A 178 -3.78 1.45 -6.80
N PHE A 179 -2.71 2.14 -6.43
CA PHE A 179 -2.77 3.33 -5.59
C PHE A 179 -2.12 4.50 -6.31
N VAL A 180 -2.91 5.53 -6.55
CA VAL A 180 -2.44 6.78 -7.15
C VAL A 180 -2.26 7.80 -6.02
N LEU A 181 -1.02 8.12 -5.69
CA LEU A 181 -0.63 8.95 -4.58
C LEU A 181 -0.24 10.35 -5.08
N VAL A 182 -0.69 11.35 -4.35
CA VAL A 182 -0.31 12.76 -4.59
C VAL A 182 0.35 13.34 -3.34
N PRO A 183 1.18 14.38 -3.47
CA PRO A 183 1.74 15.07 -2.33
C PRO A 183 0.64 15.53 -1.38
N LYS A 184 0.81 15.25 -0.09
CA LYS A 184 -0.09 15.79 0.93
C LYS A 184 0.12 17.30 1.00
N LYS A 185 -0.91 18.08 0.64
CA LYS A 185 -0.90 19.52 0.88
C LYS A 185 -0.90 19.76 2.39
N THR A 186 0.03 20.58 2.82
CA THR A 186 0.15 21.07 4.22
C THR A 186 -0.99 22.01 4.53
#